data_f6715747bc9f0b6fa928ac1d3bd95331
#
_entry.id   f6715747bc9f0b6fa928ac1d3bd95331
#
_cell.length_a   1.000
_cell.length_b   1.000
_cell.length_c   1.000
_cell.angle_alpha   90.00
_cell.angle_beta   90.00
_cell.angle_gamma   90.00
#
_symmetry.space_group_name_H-M   'P 1'
#
loop_
_entity.id
_entity.type
_entity.pdbx_description
1 polymer ?
#
loop_
_entity_poly.entity_id
_entity_poly.type
_entity_poly.pdbx_seq_one_letter_code
_entity_poly.pdbx_strand_id
1 'polypeptide(L)'
;MKSVYEFCMQEQIEDLRYLTQKQFDKIENYGDTDYKKKCAKQELRACQEYIFCHAKNIAWDSTVWFMERLYLEEYRVNPSNPVKMISFMSIERTDNRELVQEYIKYCLGVTHLALSVIHTEFYRIQKFVVWLEETTEINLKQVSENEIKKYFQIIDCKEASYFNDIIIVIYQFYEYLQTKNIIKEVPFNYQYYLKKEILHHND
;
A
#
# COMPACT_ATOMS: atom_id res chain seq x y z
N MET A 1 -2.37 -19.10 19.35
CA MET A 1 -2.13 -20.11 18.28
C MET A 1 -3.36 -20.99 17.97
N LYS A 2 -4.15 -21.45 18.95
CA LYS A 2 -5.35 -22.27 18.67
C LYS A 2 -6.34 -21.53 17.78
N SER A 3 -6.61 -20.25 18.06
CA SER A 3 -7.51 -19.37 17.27
C SER A 3 -7.04 -19.17 15.82
N VAL A 4 -5.74 -18.98 15.57
CA VAL A 4 -5.20 -18.82 14.21
C VAL A 4 -5.32 -20.12 13.42
N TYR A 5 -5.05 -21.27 14.03
CA TYR A 5 -5.22 -22.57 13.38
C TYR A 5 -6.68 -22.84 13.01
N GLU A 6 -7.61 -22.64 13.95
CA GLU A 6 -9.04 -22.79 13.71
C GLU A 6 -9.53 -21.86 12.60
N PHE A 7 -9.06 -20.61 12.60
CA PHE A 7 -9.32 -19.64 11.55
C PHE A 7 -8.87 -20.15 10.18
N CYS A 8 -7.59 -20.58 10.05
CA CYS A 8 -7.08 -21.08 8.78
C CYS A 8 -7.87 -22.28 8.26
N MET A 9 -8.24 -23.20 9.14
CA MET A 9 -9.03 -24.39 8.77
C MET A 9 -10.44 -24.02 8.29
N GLN A 10 -11.13 -23.14 9.01
CA GLN A 10 -12.51 -22.78 8.69
C GLN A 10 -12.63 -21.85 7.47
N GLU A 11 -11.71 -20.90 7.32
CA GLU A 11 -11.66 -19.99 6.18
C GLU A 11 -10.90 -20.57 4.97
N GLN A 12 -10.43 -21.81 5.06
CA GLN A 12 -9.67 -22.51 4.01
C GLN A 12 -8.44 -21.70 3.55
N ILE A 13 -7.72 -21.11 4.51
CA ILE A 13 -6.50 -20.34 4.24
C ILE A 13 -5.34 -21.32 4.10
N GLU A 14 -4.84 -21.45 2.89
CA GLU A 14 -3.70 -22.33 2.57
C GLU A 14 -2.35 -21.66 2.91
N ASP A 15 -2.27 -20.34 2.73
CA ASP A 15 -1.03 -19.59 2.92
C ASP A 15 -1.29 -18.18 3.47
N LEU A 16 -0.76 -17.91 4.66
CA LEU A 16 -0.91 -16.63 5.34
C LEU A 16 -0.21 -15.45 4.63
N ARG A 17 0.69 -15.75 3.68
CA ARG A 17 1.38 -14.70 2.90
C ARG A 17 0.44 -13.93 1.97
N TYR A 18 -0.68 -14.54 1.56
CA TYR A 18 -1.56 -14.00 0.53
C TYR A 18 -2.91 -13.51 1.07
N LEU A 19 -3.05 -13.33 2.38
CA LEU A 19 -4.28 -12.82 2.96
C LEU A 19 -4.66 -11.45 2.39
N THR A 20 -5.93 -11.30 2.03
CA THR A 20 -6.55 -10.00 1.77
C THR A 20 -6.97 -9.35 3.09
N GLN A 21 -7.26 -8.04 3.06
CA GLN A 21 -7.75 -7.33 4.24
C GLN A 21 -9.08 -7.94 4.74
N LYS A 22 -9.99 -8.27 3.83
CA LYS A 22 -11.27 -8.92 4.18
C LYS A 22 -11.09 -10.25 4.89
N GLN A 23 -10.15 -11.07 4.42
CA GLN A 23 -9.83 -12.34 5.09
C GLN A 23 -9.18 -12.09 6.46
N PHE A 24 -8.22 -11.17 6.53
CA PHE A 24 -7.55 -10.82 7.78
C PHE A 24 -8.54 -10.35 8.86
N ASP A 25 -9.52 -9.53 8.49
CA ASP A 25 -10.50 -9.00 9.42
C ASP A 25 -11.47 -10.06 9.97
N LYS A 26 -11.71 -11.14 9.24
CA LYS A 26 -12.54 -12.25 9.71
C LYS A 26 -12.00 -12.94 10.96
N ILE A 27 -10.69 -12.82 11.27
CA ILE A 27 -10.13 -13.39 12.52
C ILE A 27 -10.81 -12.84 13.77
N GLU A 28 -11.43 -11.65 13.70
CA GLU A 28 -12.19 -11.09 14.81
C GLU A 28 -13.38 -11.95 15.23
N ASN A 29 -13.94 -12.75 14.32
CA ASN A 29 -15.05 -13.65 14.60
C ASN A 29 -14.65 -14.80 15.55
N TYR A 30 -13.35 -15.01 15.75
CA TYR A 30 -12.78 -16.04 16.62
C TYR A 30 -12.47 -15.52 18.03
N GLY A 31 -12.84 -14.27 18.32
CA GLY A 31 -12.77 -13.67 19.65
C GLY A 31 -14.15 -13.28 20.16
N ASP A 32 -14.50 -13.68 21.38
CA ASP A 32 -15.78 -13.37 22.05
C ASP A 32 -15.76 -12.02 22.79
N THR A 33 -14.58 -11.41 22.94
CA THR A 33 -14.38 -10.09 23.54
C THR A 33 -13.45 -9.25 22.67
N ASP A 34 -13.53 -7.92 22.77
CA ASP A 34 -12.65 -7.00 22.03
C ASP A 34 -11.17 -7.26 22.31
N TYR A 35 -10.85 -7.64 23.55
CA TYR A 35 -9.48 -8.04 23.89
C TYR A 35 -9.04 -9.29 23.13
N LYS A 36 -9.86 -10.34 23.08
CA LYS A 36 -9.53 -11.58 22.35
C LYS A 36 -9.47 -11.35 20.84
N LYS A 37 -10.34 -10.53 20.28
CA LYS A 37 -10.27 -10.11 18.85
C LYS A 37 -8.93 -9.44 18.55
N LYS A 38 -8.51 -8.50 19.40
CA LYS A 38 -7.22 -7.84 19.26
C LYS A 38 -6.05 -8.82 19.37
N CYS A 39 -6.08 -9.72 20.33
CA CYS A 39 -5.06 -10.77 20.48
C CYS A 39 -4.99 -11.67 19.25
N ALA A 40 -6.13 -12.11 18.71
CA ALA A 40 -6.19 -12.96 17.53
C ALA A 40 -5.57 -12.27 16.31
N LYS A 41 -5.86 -10.98 16.09
CA LYS A 41 -5.21 -10.17 15.03
C LYS A 41 -3.69 -10.08 15.24
N GLN A 42 -3.25 -9.87 16.47
CA GLN A 42 -1.81 -9.79 16.78
C GLN A 42 -1.12 -11.14 16.55
N GLU A 43 -1.72 -12.26 16.96
CA GLU A 43 -1.19 -13.61 16.72
C GLU A 43 -1.10 -13.90 15.21
N LEU A 44 -2.15 -13.57 14.45
CA LEU A 44 -2.15 -13.76 12.99
C LEU A 44 -1.05 -12.94 12.33
N ARG A 45 -0.89 -11.68 12.76
CA ARG A 45 0.18 -10.79 12.26
C ARG A 45 1.57 -11.34 12.61
N ALA A 46 1.76 -11.84 13.82
CA ALA A 46 3.02 -12.46 14.24
C ALA A 46 3.34 -13.74 13.42
N CYS A 47 2.33 -14.51 13.03
CA CYS A 47 2.52 -15.64 12.12
C CYS A 47 2.99 -15.17 10.72
N GLN A 48 2.37 -14.12 10.15
CA GLN A 48 2.80 -13.54 8.89
C GLN A 48 4.24 -13.03 8.95
N GLU A 49 4.58 -12.31 10.04
CA GLU A 49 5.94 -11.79 10.29
C GLU A 49 6.95 -12.93 10.36
N TYR A 50 6.65 -13.97 11.14
CA TYR A 50 7.52 -15.14 11.24
C TYR A 50 7.78 -15.79 9.88
N ILE A 51 6.72 -16.03 9.09
CA ILE A 51 6.84 -16.64 7.76
C ILE A 51 7.70 -15.76 6.84
N PHE A 52 7.45 -14.46 6.81
CA PHE A 52 8.19 -13.54 5.95
C PHE A 52 9.66 -13.41 6.34
N CYS A 53 9.93 -13.24 7.64
CA CYS A 53 11.30 -13.01 8.15
C CYS A 53 12.17 -14.26 8.07
N HIS A 54 11.59 -15.47 8.18
CA HIS A 54 12.35 -16.74 8.20
C HIS A 54 12.31 -17.49 6.86
N ALA A 55 11.65 -16.95 5.83
CA ALA A 55 11.70 -17.53 4.49
C ALA A 55 13.14 -17.56 3.96
N LYS A 56 13.51 -18.60 3.20
CA LYS A 56 14.82 -18.72 2.58
C LYS A 56 15.17 -17.50 1.71
N ASN A 57 14.20 -17.05 0.90
CA ASN A 57 14.29 -15.86 0.08
C ASN A 57 13.23 -14.86 0.54
N ILE A 58 13.43 -13.57 0.26
CA ILE A 58 12.41 -12.55 0.53
C ILE A 58 11.19 -12.85 -0.37
N ALA A 59 10.04 -13.09 0.27
CA ALA A 59 8.78 -13.36 -0.43
C ALA A 59 8.13 -12.04 -0.87
N TRP A 60 8.64 -11.45 -1.95
CA TRP A 60 8.16 -10.18 -2.50
C TRP A 60 6.71 -10.20 -3.01
N ASP A 61 6.15 -11.38 -3.20
CA ASP A 61 4.76 -11.63 -3.56
C ASP A 61 3.80 -11.64 -2.34
N SER A 62 4.35 -11.62 -1.11
CA SER A 62 3.55 -11.57 0.11
C SER A 62 2.75 -10.25 0.21
N THR A 63 1.52 -10.35 0.73
CA THR A 63 0.65 -9.17 0.92
C THR A 63 1.09 -8.25 2.05
N VAL A 64 2.05 -8.67 2.87
CA VAL A 64 2.67 -7.84 3.92
C VAL A 64 4.18 -8.04 3.89
N TRP A 65 4.92 -6.95 3.84
CA TRP A 65 6.37 -6.94 3.95
C TRP A 65 6.80 -6.37 5.28
N PHE A 66 7.67 -7.08 5.99
CA PHE A 66 8.22 -6.67 7.27
C PHE A 66 9.63 -6.08 7.06
N MET A 67 9.79 -4.83 7.46
CA MET A 67 11.00 -4.04 7.17
C MET A 67 12.26 -4.57 7.86
N GLU A 68 12.10 -5.30 8.96
CA GLU A 68 13.20 -5.97 9.66
C GLU A 68 13.97 -6.94 8.74
N ARG A 69 13.30 -7.59 7.79
CA ARG A 69 13.91 -8.50 6.82
C ARG A 69 14.69 -7.80 5.72
N LEU A 70 14.40 -6.50 5.49
CA LEU A 70 14.93 -5.73 4.38
C LEU A 70 16.09 -4.87 4.88
N TYR A 71 17.28 -5.35 4.97
CA TYR A 71 18.48 -4.64 5.42
C TYR A 71 18.69 -3.28 4.73
N LEU A 72 17.93 -2.27 5.17
CA LEU A 72 18.04 -0.90 4.66
C LEU A 72 19.16 -0.16 5.38
N GLU A 73 19.77 0.79 4.68
CA GLU A 73 20.80 1.65 5.27
C GLU A 73 20.22 2.47 6.43
N GLU A 74 21.00 2.63 7.52
CA GLU A 74 20.54 3.28 8.76
C GLU A 74 19.98 4.69 8.54
N TYR A 75 20.57 5.47 7.61
CA TYR A 75 20.12 6.84 7.32
C TYR A 75 18.71 6.90 6.68
N ARG A 76 18.23 5.78 6.15
CA ARG A 76 16.88 5.67 5.55
C ARG A 76 15.81 5.35 6.58
N VAL A 77 16.19 4.92 7.77
CA VAL A 77 15.26 4.49 8.82
C VAL A 77 15.22 5.53 9.94
N ASN A 78 14.03 6.03 10.27
CA ASN A 78 13.86 6.89 11.43
C ASN A 78 13.74 6.03 12.70
N PRO A 79 14.75 6.02 13.58
CA PRO A 79 14.74 5.16 14.78
C PRO A 79 13.67 5.57 15.81
N SER A 80 13.27 6.84 15.82
CA SER A 80 12.26 7.34 16.75
C SER A 80 10.82 6.98 16.34
N ASN A 81 10.59 6.71 15.04
CA ASN A 81 9.29 6.29 14.51
C ASN A 81 9.50 5.33 13.33
N PRO A 82 9.93 4.10 13.58
CA PRO A 82 10.24 3.16 12.53
C PRO A 82 8.98 2.63 11.83
N VAL A 83 9.01 2.63 10.50
CA VAL A 83 8.02 1.87 9.71
C VAL A 83 8.37 0.39 9.85
N LYS A 84 7.51 -0.39 10.49
CA LYS A 84 7.74 -1.81 10.75
C LYS A 84 7.35 -2.71 9.59
N MET A 85 6.29 -2.31 8.84
CA MET A 85 5.75 -3.11 7.74
C MET A 85 5.08 -2.23 6.69
N ILE A 86 4.96 -2.78 5.48
CA ILE A 86 4.11 -2.28 4.40
C ILE A 86 3.06 -3.34 4.09
N SER A 87 1.77 -2.99 4.15
CA SER A 87 0.66 -3.92 3.96
C SER A 87 -0.11 -3.61 2.69
N PHE A 88 -0.07 -4.53 1.73
CA PHE A 88 -0.80 -4.48 0.46
C PHE A 88 -2.15 -5.18 0.53
N MET A 89 -2.58 -5.64 1.70
CA MET A 89 -3.76 -6.50 1.89
C MET A 89 -5.07 -5.87 1.42
N SER A 90 -5.17 -4.53 1.44
CA SER A 90 -6.36 -3.81 0.99
C SER A 90 -6.47 -3.69 -0.54
N ILE A 91 -5.40 -3.99 -1.28
CA ILE A 91 -5.44 -4.11 -2.74
C ILE A 91 -5.88 -5.53 -3.06
N GLU A 92 -7.14 -5.71 -3.45
CA GLU A 92 -7.73 -7.05 -3.60
C GLU A 92 -7.29 -7.73 -4.90
N ARG A 93 -7.23 -6.97 -5.99
CA ARG A 93 -6.84 -7.51 -7.29
C ARG A 93 -5.35 -7.77 -7.33
N THR A 94 -4.99 -9.01 -7.62
CA THR A 94 -3.59 -9.44 -7.67
C THR A 94 -2.78 -8.69 -8.73
N ASP A 95 -3.36 -8.44 -9.90
CA ASP A 95 -2.70 -7.70 -10.99
C ASP A 95 -2.34 -6.26 -10.59
N ASN A 96 -3.21 -5.56 -9.88
CA ASN A 96 -2.94 -4.21 -9.34
C ASN A 96 -1.92 -4.27 -8.21
N ARG A 97 -2.06 -5.22 -7.31
CA ARG A 97 -1.15 -5.38 -6.16
C ARG A 97 0.28 -5.64 -6.62
N GLU A 98 0.48 -6.51 -7.59
CA GLU A 98 1.80 -6.80 -8.16
C GLU A 98 2.47 -5.56 -8.74
N LEU A 99 1.73 -4.70 -9.45
CA LEU A 99 2.27 -3.45 -10.01
C LEU A 99 2.71 -2.49 -8.90
N VAL A 100 1.93 -2.37 -7.84
CA VAL A 100 2.29 -1.52 -6.69
C VAL A 100 3.47 -2.12 -5.93
N GLN A 101 3.51 -3.44 -5.75
CA GLN A 101 4.65 -4.13 -5.13
C GLN A 101 5.95 -3.91 -5.92
N GLU A 102 5.91 -4.03 -7.24
CA GLU A 102 7.08 -3.78 -8.10
C GLU A 102 7.58 -2.34 -7.98
N TYR A 103 6.68 -1.36 -7.93
CA TYR A 103 7.05 0.05 -7.73
C TYR A 103 7.69 0.27 -6.34
N ILE A 104 7.08 -0.24 -5.29
CA ILE A 104 7.62 -0.08 -3.93
C ILE A 104 8.95 -0.82 -3.77
N LYS A 105 9.10 -1.99 -4.37
CA LYS A 105 10.37 -2.71 -4.43
C LYS A 105 11.46 -1.91 -5.13
N TYR A 106 11.12 -1.23 -6.23
CA TYR A 106 12.02 -0.30 -6.90
C TYR A 106 12.41 0.86 -5.97
N CYS A 107 11.46 1.49 -5.29
CA CYS A 107 11.76 2.57 -4.34
C CYS A 107 12.67 2.11 -3.20
N LEU A 108 12.45 0.90 -2.67
CA LEU A 108 13.28 0.33 -1.60
C LEU A 108 14.69 -0.02 -2.07
N GLY A 109 14.84 -0.56 -3.28
CA GLY A 109 16.11 -1.12 -3.75
C GLY A 109 16.96 -0.17 -4.60
N VAL A 110 16.37 0.86 -5.22
CA VAL A 110 17.08 1.70 -6.22
C VAL A 110 17.16 3.16 -5.79
N THR A 111 16.15 3.67 -5.08
CA THR A 111 16.14 5.07 -4.65
C THR A 111 16.83 5.26 -3.30
N HIS A 112 17.24 6.50 -3.00
CA HIS A 112 17.78 6.87 -1.69
C HIS A 112 16.72 7.47 -0.76
N LEU A 113 15.44 7.30 -1.07
CA LEU A 113 14.34 7.83 -0.27
C LEU A 113 14.32 7.21 1.13
N ALA A 114 13.99 8.04 2.12
CA ALA A 114 13.75 7.55 3.47
C ALA A 114 12.55 6.61 3.49
N LEU A 115 12.58 5.58 4.33
CA LEU A 115 11.51 4.58 4.43
C LEU A 115 10.16 5.20 4.80
N SER A 116 10.15 6.27 5.61
CA SER A 116 8.93 7.01 5.94
C SER A 116 8.31 7.72 4.74
N VAL A 117 9.14 8.21 3.81
CA VAL A 117 8.68 8.82 2.54
C VAL A 117 8.06 7.73 1.67
N ILE A 118 8.77 6.62 1.44
CA ILE A 118 8.26 5.47 0.66
C ILE A 118 6.92 4.97 1.23
N HIS A 119 6.80 4.88 2.55
CA HIS A 119 5.57 4.45 3.20
C HIS A 119 4.42 5.46 2.98
N THR A 120 4.72 6.76 3.00
CA THR A 120 3.72 7.82 2.74
C THR A 120 3.25 7.79 1.28
N GLU A 121 4.18 7.63 0.33
CA GLU A 121 3.87 7.49 -1.10
C GLU A 121 3.04 6.23 -1.36
N PHE A 122 3.46 5.10 -0.78
CA PHE A 122 2.70 3.86 -0.85
C PHE A 122 1.25 4.05 -0.38
N TYR A 123 1.04 4.71 0.76
CA TYR A 123 -0.30 4.93 1.30
C TYR A 123 -1.18 5.78 0.39
N ARG A 124 -0.60 6.76 -0.30
CA ARG A 124 -1.31 7.59 -1.30
C ARG A 124 -1.71 6.76 -2.52
N ILE A 125 -0.78 5.94 -3.04
CA ILE A 125 -1.05 5.02 -4.16
C ILE A 125 -2.11 3.99 -3.76
N GLN A 126 -1.99 3.39 -2.58
CA GLN A 126 -2.93 2.40 -2.06
C GLN A 126 -4.36 2.95 -2.01
N LYS A 127 -4.55 4.17 -1.51
CA LYS A 127 -5.87 4.83 -1.50
C LYS A 127 -6.46 4.98 -2.89
N PHE A 128 -5.65 5.38 -3.86
CA PHE A 128 -6.09 5.48 -5.25
C PHE A 128 -6.49 4.10 -5.81
N VAL A 129 -5.68 3.08 -5.59
CA VAL A 129 -5.93 1.73 -6.11
C VAL A 129 -7.18 1.12 -5.47
N VAL A 130 -7.33 1.24 -4.15
CA VAL A 130 -8.54 0.78 -3.45
C VAL A 130 -9.78 1.46 -3.98
N TRP A 131 -9.77 2.80 -4.14
CA TRP A 131 -10.87 3.53 -4.75
C TRP A 131 -11.17 3.03 -6.17
N LEU A 132 -10.16 2.79 -6.98
CA LEU A 132 -10.32 2.28 -8.34
C LEU A 132 -11.02 0.91 -8.33
N GLU A 133 -10.60 0.00 -7.46
CA GLU A 133 -11.16 -1.35 -7.32
C GLU A 133 -12.60 -1.34 -6.79
N GLU A 134 -12.95 -0.38 -5.92
CA GLU A 134 -14.29 -0.23 -5.36
C GLU A 134 -15.29 0.42 -6.32
N THR A 135 -14.81 1.25 -7.25
CA THR A 135 -15.69 2.06 -8.10
C THR A 135 -15.67 1.67 -9.57
N THR A 136 -14.75 0.81 -9.99
CA THR A 136 -14.58 0.40 -11.39
C THR A 136 -14.16 -1.07 -11.52
N GLU A 137 -14.37 -1.61 -12.73
CA GLU A 137 -13.89 -2.97 -13.08
C GLU A 137 -12.52 -2.96 -13.80
N ILE A 138 -11.96 -1.79 -14.05
CA ILE A 138 -10.68 -1.64 -14.76
C ILE A 138 -9.48 -1.88 -13.84
N ASN A 139 -8.34 -2.24 -14.41
CA ASN A 139 -7.09 -2.34 -13.68
C ASN A 139 -6.20 -1.10 -13.90
N LEU A 140 -5.10 -1.02 -13.16
CA LEU A 140 -4.17 0.11 -13.22
C LEU A 140 -3.60 0.39 -14.63
N LYS A 141 -3.49 -0.62 -15.49
CA LYS A 141 -3.01 -0.45 -16.88
C LYS A 141 -4.04 0.18 -17.81
N GLN A 142 -5.31 0.16 -17.41
CA GLN A 142 -6.46 0.63 -18.21
C GLN A 142 -6.95 2.01 -17.75
N VAL A 143 -6.37 2.56 -16.71
CA VAL A 143 -6.74 3.90 -16.18
C VAL A 143 -6.51 4.95 -17.25
N SER A 144 -7.55 5.77 -17.47
CA SER A 144 -7.50 6.93 -18.34
C SER A 144 -7.53 8.24 -17.53
N GLU A 145 -7.35 9.35 -18.19
CA GLU A 145 -7.45 10.67 -17.55
C GLU A 145 -8.81 10.90 -16.87
N ASN A 146 -9.86 10.25 -17.36
CA ASN A 146 -11.21 10.37 -16.79
C ASN A 146 -11.29 9.78 -15.38
N GLU A 147 -10.69 8.61 -15.12
CA GLU A 147 -10.63 8.01 -13.80
C GLU A 147 -9.76 8.85 -12.86
N ILE A 148 -8.64 9.38 -13.34
CA ILE A 148 -7.79 10.30 -12.58
C ILE A 148 -8.57 11.54 -12.14
N LYS A 149 -9.32 12.16 -13.04
CA LYS A 149 -10.19 13.32 -12.75
C LYS A 149 -11.23 13.00 -11.68
N LYS A 150 -11.92 11.87 -11.82
CA LYS A 150 -12.91 11.42 -10.83
C LYS A 150 -12.30 11.22 -9.45
N TYR A 151 -11.13 10.58 -9.39
CA TYR A 151 -10.43 10.39 -8.12
C TYR A 151 -10.03 11.71 -7.47
N PHE A 152 -9.44 12.64 -8.24
CA PHE A 152 -9.05 13.95 -7.69
C PHE A 152 -10.24 14.80 -7.23
N GLN A 153 -11.42 14.63 -7.81
CA GLN A 153 -12.64 15.34 -7.39
C GLN A 153 -13.17 14.89 -6.03
N ILE A 154 -12.92 13.65 -5.64
CA ILE A 154 -13.40 13.12 -4.34
C ILE A 154 -12.41 13.35 -3.19
N ILE A 155 -11.17 13.80 -3.49
CA ILE A 155 -10.20 14.09 -2.46
C ILE A 155 -10.61 15.34 -1.70
N ASP A 156 -11.13 15.15 -0.49
CA ASP A 156 -11.41 16.24 0.45
C ASP A 156 -10.13 16.61 1.22
N CYS A 157 -9.45 17.65 0.76
CA CYS A 157 -8.31 18.22 1.47
C CYS A 157 -8.30 19.76 1.38
N LYS A 158 -8.03 20.40 2.51
CA LYS A 158 -8.00 21.86 2.63
C LYS A 158 -6.68 22.44 2.13
N GLU A 159 -5.58 21.71 2.28
CA GLU A 159 -4.24 22.17 1.96
C GLU A 159 -3.86 21.82 0.52
N ALA A 160 -3.51 22.86 -0.26
CA ALA A 160 -3.10 22.69 -1.64
C ALA A 160 -1.82 21.84 -1.76
N SER A 161 -0.86 22.01 -0.84
CA SER A 161 0.39 21.23 -0.79
C SER A 161 0.12 19.73 -0.67
N TYR A 162 -0.73 19.33 0.28
CA TYR A 162 -1.09 17.91 0.45
C TYR A 162 -1.78 17.32 -0.79
N PHE A 163 -2.68 18.10 -1.42
CA PHE A 163 -3.31 17.69 -2.67
C PHE A 163 -2.30 17.51 -3.79
N ASN A 164 -1.39 18.47 -3.95
CA ASN A 164 -0.34 18.44 -4.96
C ASN A 164 0.60 17.24 -4.78
N ASP A 165 0.93 16.90 -3.54
CA ASP A 165 1.72 15.72 -3.23
C ASP A 165 1.03 14.41 -3.69
N ILE A 166 -0.29 14.28 -3.54
CA ILE A 166 -1.03 13.11 -4.02
C ILE A 166 -0.93 13.01 -5.55
N ILE A 167 -1.13 14.12 -6.24
CA ILE A 167 -1.04 14.20 -7.70
C ILE A 167 0.35 13.76 -8.18
N ILE A 168 1.41 14.32 -7.57
CA ILE A 168 2.80 14.03 -7.92
C ILE A 168 3.13 12.55 -7.70
N VAL A 169 2.72 11.98 -6.57
CA VAL A 169 2.99 10.57 -6.26
C VAL A 169 2.29 9.64 -7.24
N ILE A 170 1.03 9.88 -7.59
CA ILE A 170 0.31 9.08 -8.59
C ILE A 170 0.97 9.22 -9.96
N TYR A 171 1.39 10.42 -10.33
CA TYR A 171 2.11 10.66 -11.58
C TYR A 171 3.43 9.87 -11.62
N GLN A 172 4.25 9.93 -10.58
CA GLN A 172 5.53 9.21 -10.48
C GLN A 172 5.34 7.69 -10.56
N PHE A 173 4.29 7.17 -9.94
CA PHE A 173 3.93 5.75 -10.08
C PHE A 173 3.64 5.39 -11.54
N TYR A 174 2.83 6.18 -12.27
CA TYR A 174 2.54 5.93 -13.68
C TYR A 174 3.76 6.16 -14.59
N GLU A 175 4.62 7.14 -14.28
CA GLU A 175 5.89 7.34 -14.98
C GLU A 175 6.81 6.13 -14.84
N TYR A 176 6.86 5.52 -13.64
CA TYR A 176 7.55 4.25 -13.43
C TYR A 176 6.98 3.14 -14.31
N LEU A 177 5.65 2.96 -14.35
CA LEU A 177 5.01 1.94 -15.18
C LEU A 177 5.32 2.14 -16.69
N GLN A 178 5.34 3.39 -17.14
CA GLN A 178 5.74 3.73 -18.51
C GLN A 178 7.21 3.39 -18.76
N THR A 179 8.11 3.78 -17.86
CA THR A 179 9.56 3.50 -17.96
C THR A 179 9.85 1.99 -18.04
N LYS A 180 9.01 1.18 -17.37
CA LYS A 180 9.07 -0.29 -17.44
C LYS A 180 8.36 -0.89 -18.66
N ASN A 181 7.83 -0.07 -19.55
CA ASN A 181 7.04 -0.50 -20.72
C ASN A 181 5.79 -1.32 -20.36
N ILE A 182 5.24 -1.15 -19.15
CA ILE A 182 4.00 -1.79 -18.70
C ILE A 182 2.79 -1.09 -19.29
N ILE A 183 2.88 0.23 -19.45
CA ILE A 183 1.92 1.08 -20.15
C ILE A 183 2.63 1.88 -21.25
N LYS A 184 1.89 2.36 -22.24
CA LYS A 184 2.45 3.14 -23.35
C LYS A 184 2.71 4.59 -22.98
N GLU A 185 1.80 5.20 -22.25
CA GLU A 185 1.84 6.60 -21.86
C GLU A 185 1.24 6.82 -20.47
N VAL A 186 1.69 7.85 -19.77
CA VAL A 186 1.12 8.27 -18.50
C VAL A 186 -0.29 8.82 -18.75
N PRO A 187 -1.32 8.41 -17.98
CA PRO A 187 -2.73 8.72 -18.30
C PRO A 187 -3.09 10.21 -18.13
N PHE A 188 -2.23 11.05 -17.56
CA PHE A 188 -2.50 12.46 -17.34
C PHE A 188 -1.23 13.30 -17.23
N ASN A 189 -1.36 14.60 -17.46
CA ASN A 189 -0.29 15.58 -17.17
C ASN A 189 -0.55 16.24 -15.82
N TYR A 190 0.29 15.95 -14.83
CA TYR A 190 0.12 16.41 -13.45
C TYR A 190 0.04 17.94 -13.32
N GLN A 191 0.73 18.71 -14.19
CA GLN A 191 0.79 20.16 -14.14
C GLN A 191 -0.60 20.81 -14.27
N TYR A 192 -1.53 20.17 -14.99
CA TYR A 192 -2.89 20.69 -15.14
C TYR A 192 -3.77 20.57 -13.89
N TYR A 193 -3.33 19.76 -12.91
CA TYR A 193 -4.10 19.47 -11.71
C TYR A 193 -3.57 20.16 -10.46
N LEU A 194 -2.34 20.73 -10.52
CA LEU A 194 -1.74 21.39 -9.37
C LEU A 194 -2.58 22.59 -8.90
N LYS A 195 -2.90 22.62 -7.62
CA LYS A 195 -3.53 23.76 -6.96
C LYS A 195 -2.47 24.79 -6.58
N LYS A 196 -2.75 26.08 -6.82
CA LYS A 196 -1.92 27.17 -6.31
C LYS A 196 -2.15 27.33 -4.81
N GLU A 197 -1.09 27.49 -4.05
CA GLU A 197 -1.19 27.92 -2.66
C GLU A 197 -1.74 29.34 -2.63
N ILE A 198 -2.82 29.55 -1.89
CA ILE A 198 -3.30 30.88 -1.57
C ILE A 198 -2.44 31.35 -0.40
N LEU A 199 -1.43 32.15 -0.67
CA LEU A 199 -0.69 32.85 0.36
C LEU A 199 -1.67 33.83 1.04
N HIS A 200 -2.16 33.47 2.23
CA HIS A 200 -2.80 34.41 3.11
C HIS A 200 -1.71 35.37 3.60
N HIS A 201 -1.58 36.54 2.97
CA HIS A 201 -0.90 37.66 3.58
C HIS A 201 -1.74 38.03 4.81
N ASN A 202 -1.26 37.71 5.98
CA ASN A 202 -1.72 38.32 7.20
C ASN A 202 -1.21 39.76 7.18
N ASP A 203 -2.09 40.70 6.83
CA ASP A 203 -1.91 42.13 7.07
C ASP A 203 -1.99 42.45 8.55
#